data_4b8297dcf12f328ff78e57bb3b3203d7
#
_entry.id   4b8297dcf12f328ff78e57bb3b3203d7
#
_cell.length_a   1.000
_cell.length_b   1.000
_cell.length_c   1.000
_cell.angle_alpha   90.00
_cell.angle_beta   90.00
_cell.angle_gamma   90.00
#
_symmetry.space_group_name_H-M   'P 1'
#
loop_
_entity.id
_entity.type
_entity.pdbx_description
1 polymer ?
#
loop_
_entity_poly.entity_id
_entity_poly.type
_entity_poly.pdbx_seq_one_letter_code
_entity_poly.pdbx_strand_id
1 'polypeptide(L)'
;MYDKSDPRASLAASKPASMLNQTGLVAEEQAATFYDSAPQLTDASGRTWLHRGHNFLVAYSLAEPGAGFERDAQEDEYCVLLPQNGAEILWNGETVQVPGNSIAFVPAGSSRVTSPEGGELVRLFTTRSADLVALCGNAQGYDVPRSHIPPLQDWPTPTGGWKVRHYSLDVAPEPGRFGRIFRCTTLMVNVLDPFDGPRDASKMSPHHHDDFEQGSLALSGSFTHYLRWTWTSDMADWKDDKALEMGAPSMLVIPPPVIHTTRATGAGSNLLVDIFSPPREDFSAKPGWVLNADDYPMPA
;
A
#
# COMPACT_ATOMS: atom_id res chain seq x y z
N MET A 1 -12.26 2.96 -17.26
CA MET A 1 -13.62 3.44 -16.87
C MET A 1 -14.21 2.41 -15.91
N TYR A 2 -14.67 2.83 -14.74
CA TYR A 2 -15.28 1.93 -13.77
C TYR A 2 -16.65 1.45 -14.22
N ASP A 3 -17.00 0.20 -13.88
CA ASP A 3 -18.38 -0.25 -13.98
C ASP A 3 -19.30 0.60 -13.10
N LYS A 4 -20.55 0.81 -13.47
CA LYS A 4 -21.50 1.63 -12.71
C LYS A 4 -21.79 1.11 -11.30
N SER A 5 -21.59 -0.18 -11.07
CA SER A 5 -21.73 -0.81 -9.75
C SER A 5 -20.48 -0.66 -8.88
N ASP A 6 -19.34 -0.23 -9.44
CA ASP A 6 -18.10 0.02 -8.69
C ASP A 6 -18.26 1.36 -7.93
N PRO A 7 -18.11 1.39 -6.60
CA PRO A 7 -18.22 2.61 -5.82
C PRO A 7 -17.34 3.76 -6.33
N ARG A 8 -16.18 3.44 -6.93
CA ARG A 8 -15.25 4.41 -7.52
C ARG A 8 -15.82 5.13 -8.75
N ALA A 9 -16.88 4.60 -9.39
CA ALA A 9 -17.56 5.30 -10.47
C ALA A 9 -18.16 6.65 -10.03
N SER A 10 -18.34 6.86 -8.73
CA SER A 10 -18.81 8.11 -8.13
C SER A 10 -17.69 9.13 -7.86
N LEU A 11 -16.42 8.76 -8.03
CA LEU A 11 -15.31 9.70 -7.93
C LEU A 11 -15.39 10.69 -9.09
N ALA A 12 -15.00 11.94 -8.84
CA ALA A 12 -14.83 12.89 -9.93
C ALA A 12 -13.92 12.24 -10.98
N ALA A 13 -14.32 12.34 -12.25
CA ALA A 13 -13.45 11.88 -13.31
C ALA A 13 -12.09 12.55 -13.12
N SER A 14 -11.03 11.74 -13.01
CA SER A 14 -9.67 12.25 -13.11
C SER A 14 -9.64 13.18 -14.32
N LYS A 15 -9.01 14.35 -14.16
CA LYS A 15 -8.84 15.27 -15.29
C LYS A 15 -8.40 14.41 -16.46
N PRO A 16 -9.01 14.54 -17.65
CA PRO A 16 -8.53 13.78 -18.79
C PRO A 16 -7.04 14.03 -18.85
N ALA A 17 -6.27 12.99 -18.55
CA ALA A 17 -4.84 13.13 -18.59
C ALA A 17 -4.53 13.68 -19.95
N SER A 18 -3.86 14.79 -20.01
CA SER A 18 -3.21 15.24 -21.22
C SER A 18 -2.04 14.31 -21.51
N MET A 19 -2.35 13.01 -21.54
CA MET A 19 -1.42 11.93 -21.79
C MET A 19 -0.67 12.12 -23.10
N LEU A 20 -1.28 12.84 -24.04
CA LEU A 20 -0.71 13.19 -25.35
C LEU A 20 0.43 14.22 -25.26
N ASN A 21 0.63 14.87 -24.12
CA ASN A 21 1.67 15.88 -23.92
C ASN A 21 2.73 15.48 -22.89
N GLN A 22 2.71 14.27 -22.38
CA GLN A 22 3.81 13.79 -21.54
C GLN A 22 5.02 13.47 -22.42
N THR A 23 5.94 14.42 -22.48
CA THR A 23 7.29 14.19 -22.99
C THR A 23 8.09 13.61 -21.84
N GLY A 24 8.52 12.37 -21.94
CA GLY A 24 9.39 11.72 -20.97
C GLY A 24 9.08 10.24 -20.78
N LEU A 25 10.07 9.52 -20.29
CA LEU A 25 9.99 8.09 -19.99
C LEU A 25 8.91 7.86 -18.92
N VAL A 26 7.82 7.20 -19.31
CA VAL A 26 6.90 6.62 -18.36
C VAL A 26 7.60 5.48 -17.63
N ALA A 27 7.61 5.55 -16.31
CA ALA A 27 8.29 4.55 -15.50
C ALA A 27 7.72 3.14 -15.72
N GLU A 28 8.55 2.14 -15.50
CA GLU A 28 8.11 0.76 -15.42
C GLU A 28 7.55 0.45 -14.03
N GLU A 29 6.68 -0.54 -14.00
CA GLU A 29 6.21 -1.13 -12.77
C GLU A 29 7.38 -1.73 -11.98
N GLN A 30 7.19 -1.85 -10.66
CA GLN A 30 8.13 -2.54 -9.80
C GLN A 30 7.42 -3.71 -9.13
N ALA A 31 7.81 -4.94 -9.45
CA ALA A 31 7.17 -6.15 -8.95
C ALA A 31 8.14 -6.98 -8.09
N ALA A 32 7.61 -7.59 -7.03
CA ALA A 32 8.32 -8.57 -6.22
C ALA A 32 7.37 -9.67 -5.75
N THR A 33 7.80 -10.93 -5.90
CA THR A 33 7.22 -12.09 -5.23
C THR A 33 8.15 -12.45 -4.08
N PHE A 34 7.70 -12.25 -2.85
CA PHE A 34 8.62 -12.21 -1.72
C PHE A 34 9.29 -13.56 -1.46
N TYR A 35 8.56 -14.67 -1.52
CA TYR A 35 9.16 -15.97 -1.23
C TYR A 35 10.05 -16.52 -2.36
N ASP A 36 9.95 -15.96 -3.56
CA ASP A 36 10.78 -16.34 -4.70
C ASP A 36 12.13 -15.61 -4.73
N SER A 37 12.32 -14.64 -3.84
CA SER A 37 13.55 -13.85 -3.72
C SER A 37 14.16 -13.99 -2.33
N ALA A 38 15.46 -13.73 -2.23
CA ALA A 38 16.12 -13.67 -0.93
C ALA A 38 15.59 -12.46 -0.13
N PRO A 39 15.30 -12.61 1.17
CA PRO A 39 14.93 -11.50 2.03
C PRO A 39 16.13 -10.54 2.17
N GLN A 40 15.85 -9.24 2.26
CA GLN A 40 16.87 -8.23 2.50
C GLN A 40 17.41 -8.26 3.94
N LEU A 41 16.59 -8.72 4.88
CA LEU A 41 16.99 -8.90 6.27
C LEU A 41 16.67 -10.33 6.74
N THR A 42 17.64 -10.95 7.42
CA THR A 42 17.46 -12.25 8.08
C THR A 42 18.24 -12.21 9.39
N ASP A 43 17.53 -12.32 10.49
CA ASP A 43 18.08 -12.32 11.84
C ASP A 43 17.21 -13.14 12.81
N ALA A 44 17.41 -12.99 14.11
CA ALA A 44 16.61 -13.70 15.13
C ALA A 44 15.12 -13.31 15.11
N SER A 45 14.75 -12.17 14.50
CA SER A 45 13.36 -11.75 14.34
C SER A 45 12.67 -12.42 13.15
N GLY A 46 13.40 -13.13 12.31
CA GLY A 46 12.87 -13.82 11.15
C GLY A 46 13.41 -13.27 9.84
N ARG A 47 12.57 -13.25 8.81
CA ARG A 47 12.93 -12.82 7.45
C ARG A 47 12.09 -11.65 7.04
N THR A 48 12.73 -10.61 6.45
CA THR A 48 12.01 -9.43 5.96
C THR A 48 12.40 -9.10 4.53
N TRP A 49 11.41 -8.92 3.69
CA TRP A 49 11.51 -8.42 2.32
C TRP A 49 11.14 -6.95 2.28
N LEU A 50 11.96 -6.16 1.59
CA LEU A 50 11.78 -4.73 1.46
C LEU A 50 11.56 -4.36 0.00
N HIS A 51 10.46 -3.65 -0.27
CA HIS A 51 10.11 -3.19 -1.60
C HIS A 51 9.53 -1.79 -1.52
N ARG A 52 9.94 -0.88 -2.43
CA ARG A 52 9.54 0.52 -2.34
C ARG A 52 8.74 1.02 -3.54
N GLY A 53 7.90 2.02 -3.30
CA GLY A 53 7.43 3.01 -4.25
C GLY A 53 8.25 4.29 -4.17
N HIS A 54 7.78 5.34 -4.84
CA HIS A 54 8.42 6.66 -4.81
C HIS A 54 8.35 7.28 -3.40
N ASN A 55 7.19 7.24 -2.77
CA ASN A 55 6.94 7.88 -1.47
C ASN A 55 6.76 6.89 -0.31
N PHE A 56 6.70 5.61 -0.55
CA PHE A 56 6.48 4.60 0.49
C PHE A 56 7.38 3.39 0.32
N LEU A 57 7.49 2.59 1.34
CA LEU A 57 8.08 1.25 1.29
C LEU A 57 7.29 0.27 2.15
N VAL A 58 7.34 -0.99 1.74
CA VAL A 58 6.76 -2.14 2.41
C VAL A 58 7.89 -2.98 2.99
N ALA A 59 7.80 -3.29 4.28
CA ALA A 59 8.58 -4.31 4.95
C ALA A 59 7.65 -5.48 5.30
N TYR A 60 7.61 -6.47 4.42
CA TYR A 60 6.89 -7.72 4.67
C TYR A 60 7.79 -8.66 5.45
N SER A 61 7.35 -9.11 6.61
CA SER A 61 8.11 -9.98 7.50
C SER A 61 7.39 -11.29 7.78
N LEU A 62 8.13 -12.38 7.71
CA LEU A 62 7.76 -13.65 8.34
C LEU A 62 8.51 -13.71 9.67
N ALA A 63 7.80 -13.32 10.73
CA ALA A 63 8.34 -13.15 12.07
C ALA A 63 8.44 -14.49 12.81
N GLU A 64 9.52 -14.67 13.55
CA GLU A 64 9.63 -15.76 14.52
C GLU A 64 8.81 -15.44 15.80
N PRO A 65 8.35 -16.43 16.56
CA PRO A 65 7.69 -16.18 17.84
C PRO A 65 8.58 -15.37 18.79
N GLY A 66 8.03 -14.28 19.34
CA GLY A 66 8.75 -13.35 20.19
C GLY A 66 9.63 -12.33 19.43
N ALA A 67 9.58 -12.32 18.11
CA ALA A 67 10.31 -11.38 17.28
C ALA A 67 10.03 -9.93 17.66
N GLY A 68 11.09 -9.11 17.68
CA GLY A 68 11.00 -7.67 17.95
C GLY A 68 11.58 -6.86 16.80
N PHE A 69 10.84 -5.87 16.35
CA PHE A 69 11.23 -4.96 15.27
C PHE A 69 11.34 -3.54 15.83
N GLU A 70 12.54 -3.03 15.92
CA GLU A 70 12.84 -1.75 16.54
C GLU A 70 12.98 -0.63 15.51
N ARG A 71 12.58 0.57 15.93
CA ARG A 71 12.88 1.84 15.27
C ARG A 71 13.38 2.79 16.33
N ASP A 72 14.63 3.22 16.24
CA ASP A 72 15.24 4.10 17.27
C ASP A 72 14.86 5.56 17.08
N ALA A 73 14.73 6.00 15.84
CA ALA A 73 14.44 7.40 15.48
C ALA A 73 13.62 7.45 14.19
N GLN A 74 12.42 6.84 14.23
CA GLN A 74 11.51 6.92 13.10
C GLN A 74 11.11 8.38 12.85
N GLU A 75 11.31 8.85 11.62
CA GLU A 75 11.14 10.26 11.27
C GLU A 75 9.67 10.69 11.25
N ASP A 76 8.78 9.80 10.81
CA ASP A 76 7.36 10.04 10.68
C ASP A 76 6.50 8.86 11.12
N GLU A 77 5.18 9.03 11.08
CA GLU A 77 4.22 7.99 11.43
C GLU A 77 4.27 6.84 10.43
N TYR A 78 4.23 5.61 10.91
CA TYR A 78 4.21 4.41 10.08
C TYR A 78 3.06 3.48 10.43
N CYS A 79 2.76 2.56 9.51
CA CYS A 79 1.66 1.61 9.65
C CYS A 79 2.18 0.21 9.97
N VAL A 80 1.45 -0.52 10.80
CA VAL A 80 1.63 -1.96 11.08
C VAL A 80 0.34 -2.67 10.73
N LEU A 81 0.40 -3.56 9.74
CA LEU A 81 -0.73 -4.40 9.33
C LEU A 81 -0.49 -5.82 9.84
N LEU A 82 -1.46 -6.33 10.57
CA LEU A 82 -1.46 -7.62 11.26
C LEU A 82 -2.55 -8.51 10.67
N PRO A 83 -2.23 -9.30 9.61
CA PRO A 83 -3.27 -10.07 8.93
C PRO A 83 -3.90 -11.17 9.80
N GLN A 84 -3.13 -11.78 10.70
CA GLN A 84 -3.55 -12.94 11.48
C GLN A 84 -3.28 -12.74 12.97
N ASN A 85 -2.00 -12.77 13.37
CA ASN A 85 -1.59 -12.72 14.78
C ASN A 85 -1.45 -11.28 15.26
N GLY A 86 -1.66 -11.06 16.55
CA GLY A 86 -1.51 -9.77 17.20
C GLY A 86 -0.06 -9.37 17.44
N ALA A 87 0.13 -8.14 17.90
CA ALA A 87 1.42 -7.61 18.29
C ALA A 87 1.33 -6.72 19.52
N GLU A 88 2.46 -6.57 20.21
CA GLU A 88 2.65 -5.56 21.25
C GLU A 88 3.45 -4.40 20.65
N ILE A 89 2.95 -3.18 20.79
CA ILE A 89 3.63 -1.99 20.27
C ILE A 89 4.03 -1.11 21.44
N LEU A 90 5.34 -1.01 21.66
CA LEU A 90 5.94 -0.08 22.63
C LEU A 90 6.25 1.23 21.91
N TRP A 91 5.72 2.33 22.39
CA TRP A 91 6.04 3.69 21.96
C TRP A 91 5.95 4.65 23.15
N ASN A 92 6.92 5.55 23.29
CA ASN A 92 6.98 6.55 24.36
C ASN A 92 6.79 5.97 25.79
N GLY A 93 7.33 4.76 26.04
CA GLY A 93 7.25 4.08 27.33
C GLY A 93 5.93 3.37 27.61
N GLU A 94 4.95 3.46 26.71
CA GLU A 94 3.65 2.77 26.82
C GLU A 94 3.59 1.59 25.85
N THR A 95 3.06 0.46 26.31
CA THR A 95 2.81 -0.73 25.48
C THR A 95 1.34 -0.86 25.18
N VAL A 96 1.02 -0.93 23.89
CA VAL A 96 -0.34 -1.15 23.38
C VAL A 96 -0.43 -2.57 22.83
N GLN A 97 -1.43 -3.32 23.31
CA GLN A 97 -1.76 -4.63 22.76
C GLN A 97 -2.64 -4.45 21.52
N VAL A 98 -2.18 -4.93 20.38
CA VAL A 98 -2.91 -4.85 19.11
C VAL A 98 -3.35 -6.26 18.71
N PRO A 99 -4.66 -6.53 18.63
CA PRO A 99 -5.14 -7.84 18.17
C PRO A 99 -4.74 -8.17 16.75
N GLY A 100 -4.73 -9.45 16.39
CA GLY A 100 -4.67 -9.87 15.00
C GLY A 100 -5.87 -9.36 14.19
N ASN A 101 -5.80 -9.48 12.87
CA ASN A 101 -6.78 -8.90 11.94
C ASN A 101 -7.01 -7.39 12.19
N SER A 102 -5.90 -6.66 12.32
CA SER A 102 -5.91 -5.23 12.65
C SER A 102 -4.86 -4.45 11.85
N ILE A 103 -5.08 -3.14 11.79
CA ILE A 103 -4.12 -2.16 11.32
C ILE A 103 -3.80 -1.18 12.46
N ALA A 104 -2.52 -0.89 12.67
CA ALA A 104 -2.09 0.08 13.66
C ALA A 104 -1.24 1.18 13.05
N PHE A 105 -1.26 2.36 13.63
CA PHE A 105 -0.43 3.51 13.28
C PHE A 105 0.43 3.89 14.47
N VAL A 106 1.73 3.96 14.23
CA VAL A 106 2.74 4.22 15.24
C VAL A 106 3.39 5.57 14.96
N PRO A 107 3.34 6.52 15.89
CA PRO A 107 3.91 7.84 15.68
C PRO A 107 5.44 7.83 15.49
N ALA A 108 5.98 8.95 15.02
CA ALA A 108 7.42 9.21 14.96
C ALA A 108 8.12 8.97 16.31
N GLY A 109 9.41 8.70 16.25
CA GLY A 109 10.25 8.46 17.43
C GLY A 109 10.65 7.00 17.60
N SER A 110 11.08 6.66 18.81
CA SER A 110 11.52 5.30 19.14
C SER A 110 10.32 4.40 19.42
N SER A 111 10.33 3.22 18.82
CA SER A 111 9.25 2.23 18.98
C SER A 111 9.77 0.80 18.82
N ARG A 112 9.01 -0.15 19.35
CA ARG A 112 9.25 -1.58 19.15
C ARG A 112 7.94 -2.27 18.88
N VAL A 113 7.88 -3.04 17.79
CA VAL A 113 6.77 -3.95 17.47
C VAL A 113 7.23 -5.36 17.81
N THR A 114 6.59 -6.00 18.77
CA THR A 114 6.87 -7.39 19.16
C THR A 114 5.74 -8.27 18.66
N SER A 115 6.07 -9.38 18.00
CA SER A 115 5.12 -10.41 17.55
C SER A 115 5.24 -11.65 18.46
N PRO A 116 4.39 -11.79 19.47
CA PRO A 116 4.52 -12.88 20.45
C PRO A 116 4.39 -14.26 19.82
N GLU A 117 3.50 -14.41 18.86
CA GLU A 117 3.20 -15.68 18.18
C GLU A 117 3.97 -15.87 16.87
N GLY A 118 4.66 -14.84 16.40
CA GLY A 118 5.27 -14.85 15.08
C GLY A 118 4.25 -14.78 13.94
N GLY A 119 4.67 -15.17 12.74
CA GLY A 119 3.83 -15.18 11.54
C GLY A 119 3.98 -13.94 10.68
N GLU A 120 3.01 -13.69 9.82
CA GLU A 120 3.04 -12.57 8.87
C GLU A 120 2.81 -11.23 9.55
N LEU A 121 3.68 -10.27 9.27
CA LEU A 121 3.62 -8.90 9.75
C LEU A 121 4.06 -7.96 8.63
N VAL A 122 3.27 -6.92 8.37
CA VAL A 122 3.63 -5.91 7.37
C VAL A 122 3.80 -4.56 8.05
N ARG A 123 4.92 -3.90 7.77
CA ARG A 123 5.17 -2.52 8.20
C ARG A 123 5.31 -1.65 6.97
N LEU A 124 4.58 -0.54 6.94
CA LEU A 124 4.56 0.42 5.84
C LEU A 124 5.15 1.72 6.32
N PHE A 125 6.18 2.18 5.66
CA PHE A 125 6.91 3.39 5.98
C PHE A 125 6.87 4.36 4.80
N THR A 126 7.19 5.61 5.03
CA THR A 126 7.54 6.52 3.95
C THR A 126 9.02 6.36 3.57
N THR A 127 9.39 6.95 2.44
CA THR A 127 10.79 6.97 1.98
C THR A 127 11.70 7.90 2.80
N ARG A 128 11.18 8.56 3.86
CA ARG A 128 11.99 9.20 4.89
C ARG A 128 12.79 8.20 5.73
N SER A 129 12.34 6.95 5.80
CA SER A 129 13.11 5.84 6.39
C SER A 129 14.27 5.44 5.48
N ALA A 130 15.25 6.34 5.32
CA ALA A 130 16.35 6.21 4.37
C ALA A 130 17.19 4.95 4.58
N ASP A 131 17.33 4.49 5.83
CA ASP A 131 17.99 3.24 6.19
C ASP A 131 17.31 2.01 5.57
N LEU A 132 15.99 1.97 5.58
CA LEU A 132 15.22 0.89 4.96
C LEU A 132 15.19 1.03 3.43
N VAL A 133 15.08 2.27 2.92
CA VAL A 133 15.13 2.55 1.48
C VAL A 133 16.41 2.01 0.85
N ALA A 134 17.54 2.20 1.51
CA ALA A 134 18.84 1.72 1.01
C ALA A 134 18.93 0.19 0.89
N LEU A 135 18.08 -0.54 1.62
CA LEU A 135 18.03 -2.00 1.60
C LEU A 135 17.01 -2.56 0.59
N CYS A 136 16.13 -1.72 0.04
CA CYS A 136 15.11 -2.19 -0.90
C CYS A 136 15.74 -2.81 -2.15
N GLY A 137 15.28 -4.02 -2.51
CA GLY A 137 15.78 -4.73 -3.69
C GLY A 137 15.56 -3.99 -5.02
N ASN A 138 14.58 -3.07 -5.05
CA ASN A 138 14.25 -2.24 -6.20
C ASN A 138 14.67 -0.77 -6.04
N ALA A 139 15.61 -0.46 -5.15
CA ALA A 139 16.05 0.92 -4.92
C ALA A 139 16.49 1.63 -6.21
N GLN A 140 17.23 0.95 -7.08
CA GLN A 140 17.72 1.47 -8.36
C GLN A 140 16.62 1.89 -9.34
N GLY A 141 15.42 1.31 -9.24
CA GLY A 141 14.25 1.72 -10.04
C GLY A 141 13.80 3.16 -9.80
N TYR A 142 14.37 3.81 -8.79
CA TYR A 142 14.05 5.19 -8.36
C TYR A 142 15.24 6.15 -8.46
N ASP A 143 16.32 5.76 -9.12
CA ASP A 143 17.49 6.63 -9.36
C ASP A 143 17.15 7.82 -10.28
N VAL A 144 16.18 7.62 -11.18
CA VAL A 144 15.66 8.69 -12.02
C VAL A 144 14.49 9.36 -11.30
N PRO A 145 14.56 10.68 -11.03
CA PRO A 145 13.49 11.40 -10.38
C PRO A 145 12.17 11.34 -11.16
N ARG A 146 11.07 11.06 -10.45
CA ARG A 146 9.71 11.03 -11.00
C ARG A 146 9.01 12.36 -10.68
N SER A 147 9.37 13.40 -11.42
CA SER A 147 8.96 14.78 -11.14
C SER A 147 7.44 15.03 -11.20
N HIS A 148 6.68 14.12 -11.79
CA HIS A 148 5.22 14.19 -11.87
C HIS A 148 4.52 13.60 -10.63
N ILE A 149 5.27 12.93 -9.75
CA ILE A 149 4.74 12.46 -8.47
C ILE A 149 5.02 13.53 -7.43
N PRO A 150 3.99 14.05 -6.73
CA PRO A 150 4.18 15.02 -5.66
C PRO A 150 5.12 14.50 -4.58
N PRO A 151 5.95 15.36 -3.97
CA PRO A 151 6.76 14.98 -2.83
C PRO A 151 5.87 14.57 -1.65
N LEU A 152 6.47 13.85 -0.72
CA LEU A 152 5.82 13.53 0.56
C LEU A 152 5.32 14.81 1.22
N GLN A 153 4.05 14.79 1.62
CA GLN A 153 3.41 15.86 2.36
C GLN A 153 2.68 15.26 3.55
N ASP A 154 2.97 15.80 4.74
CA ASP A 154 2.27 15.39 5.95
C ASP A 154 0.87 16.00 5.97
N TRP A 155 -0.10 15.17 6.31
CA TRP A 155 -1.43 15.61 6.62
C TRP A 155 -1.51 16.12 8.08
N PRO A 156 -2.61 16.78 8.47
CA PRO A 156 -2.72 17.38 9.80
C PRO A 156 -2.50 16.38 10.93
N THR A 157 -1.98 16.89 12.05
CA THR A 157 -1.81 16.11 13.28
C THR A 157 -3.10 15.41 13.68
N PRO A 158 -3.02 14.14 14.13
CA PRO A 158 -4.19 13.38 14.55
C PRO A 158 -4.97 14.06 15.69
N THR A 159 -6.27 13.93 15.65
CA THR A 159 -7.17 14.39 16.71
C THR A 159 -6.77 13.77 18.07
N GLY A 160 -6.62 14.59 19.10
CA GLY A 160 -6.18 14.14 20.42
C GLY A 160 -4.69 13.81 20.52
N GLY A 161 -3.87 14.28 19.56
CA GLY A 161 -2.41 14.20 19.60
C GLY A 161 -1.84 12.83 19.21
N TRP A 162 -0.53 12.68 19.40
CA TRP A 162 0.22 11.50 19.03
C TRP A 162 0.04 10.38 20.04
N LYS A 163 -0.35 9.19 19.57
CA LYS A 163 -0.44 7.94 20.33
C LYS A 163 -0.50 6.78 19.34
N VAL A 164 -0.17 5.57 19.77
CA VAL A 164 -0.45 4.37 18.99
C VAL A 164 -1.96 4.21 18.85
N ARG A 165 -2.46 4.09 17.62
CA ARG A 165 -3.86 3.82 17.31
C ARG A 165 -3.96 2.50 16.57
N HIS A 166 -4.97 1.74 16.83
CA HIS A 166 -5.27 0.54 16.05
C HIS A 166 -6.75 0.41 15.76
N TYR A 167 -7.06 -0.27 14.67
CA TYR A 167 -8.41 -0.47 14.17
C TYR A 167 -8.56 -1.91 13.70
N SER A 168 -9.71 -2.51 14.02
CA SER A 168 -10.03 -3.85 13.55
C SER A 168 -10.27 -3.85 12.04
N LEU A 169 -9.82 -4.88 11.35
CA LEU A 169 -10.18 -5.17 9.97
C LEU A 169 -11.48 -6.00 9.86
N ASP A 170 -12.05 -6.41 10.98
CA ASP A 170 -13.37 -7.06 11.02
C ASP A 170 -14.48 -5.99 10.89
N VAL A 171 -14.60 -5.47 9.68
CA VAL A 171 -15.57 -4.44 9.31
C VAL A 171 -16.44 -4.99 8.20
N ALA A 172 -17.74 -5.08 8.45
CA ALA A 172 -18.69 -5.57 7.47
C ALA A 172 -18.67 -4.73 6.17
N PRO A 173 -18.76 -5.35 5.00
CA PRO A 173 -18.93 -4.63 3.73
C PRO A 173 -20.16 -3.72 3.80
N GLU A 174 -20.04 -2.53 3.21
CA GLU A 174 -21.14 -1.56 3.16
C GLU A 174 -21.37 -1.12 1.70
N PRO A 175 -22.62 -1.11 1.21
CA PRO A 175 -22.93 -0.66 -0.13
C PRO A 175 -22.44 0.78 -0.35
N GLY A 176 -21.68 0.97 -1.44
CA GLY A 176 -21.13 2.27 -1.80
C GLY A 176 -19.76 2.60 -1.16
N ARG A 177 -19.25 1.76 -0.25
CA ARG A 177 -17.89 1.87 0.26
C ARG A 177 -16.94 0.99 -0.58
N PHE A 178 -15.74 1.50 -0.85
CA PHE A 178 -14.70 0.78 -1.56
C PHE A 178 -13.69 0.20 -0.58
N GLY A 179 -13.88 -1.04 -0.13
CA GLY A 179 -12.99 -1.75 0.79
C GLY A 179 -12.99 -1.18 2.22
N ARG A 180 -11.89 -1.37 2.93
CA ARG A 180 -11.64 -0.91 4.31
C ARG A 180 -10.46 0.05 4.30
N ILE A 181 -10.77 1.34 4.16
CA ILE A 181 -9.76 2.39 4.01
C ILE A 181 -9.43 2.98 5.37
N PHE A 182 -8.13 3.00 5.66
CA PHE A 182 -7.57 3.71 6.80
C PHE A 182 -6.47 4.66 6.33
N ARG A 183 -6.25 5.73 7.06
CA ARG A 183 -5.15 6.65 6.77
C ARG A 183 -4.45 7.09 8.03
N CYS A 184 -3.21 7.52 7.89
CA CYS A 184 -2.48 8.30 8.88
C CYS A 184 -2.02 9.62 8.25
N THR A 185 -1.07 10.30 8.86
CA THR A 185 -0.58 11.59 8.36
C THR A 185 0.21 11.47 7.05
N THR A 186 0.67 10.28 6.69
CA THR A 186 1.60 10.07 5.57
C THR A 186 1.17 8.98 4.59
N LEU A 187 0.32 8.05 5.04
CA LEU A 187 -0.07 6.85 4.30
C LEU A 187 -1.59 6.67 4.28
N MET A 188 -2.08 6.10 3.20
CA MET A 188 -3.42 5.53 3.11
C MET A 188 -3.33 4.07 2.71
N VAL A 189 -4.05 3.23 3.44
CA VAL A 189 -4.10 1.77 3.24
C VAL A 189 -5.54 1.36 3.03
N ASN A 190 -5.82 0.72 1.90
CA ASN A 190 -7.12 0.14 1.62
C ASN A 190 -7.01 -1.38 1.63
N VAL A 191 -7.46 -2.01 2.68
CA VAL A 191 -7.56 -3.47 2.75
C VAL A 191 -8.86 -3.87 2.05
N LEU A 192 -8.77 -4.39 0.84
CA LEU A 192 -9.95 -4.81 0.08
C LEU A 192 -10.70 -5.93 0.81
N ASP A 193 -12.00 -6.03 0.56
CA ASP A 193 -12.75 -7.16 1.08
C ASP A 193 -12.23 -8.45 0.43
N PRO A 194 -12.00 -9.52 1.22
CA PRO A 194 -11.55 -10.79 0.68
C PRO A 194 -12.50 -11.29 -0.39
N PHE A 195 -11.96 -11.82 -1.46
CA PHE A 195 -12.73 -12.35 -2.57
C PHE A 195 -12.50 -13.85 -2.73
N ASP A 196 -13.57 -14.63 -2.58
CA ASP A 196 -13.50 -16.07 -2.73
C ASP A 196 -13.62 -16.49 -4.20
N GLY A 197 -12.61 -17.20 -4.67
CA GLY A 197 -12.52 -17.66 -6.06
C GLY A 197 -12.08 -16.57 -7.05
N PRO A 198 -12.08 -16.90 -8.35
CA PRO A 198 -11.66 -15.97 -9.39
C PRO A 198 -12.67 -14.85 -9.62
N ARG A 199 -12.16 -13.62 -9.79
CA ARG A 199 -12.99 -12.48 -10.19
C ARG A 199 -13.60 -12.70 -11.58
N ASP A 200 -14.87 -12.35 -11.73
CA ASP A 200 -15.59 -12.35 -13.02
C ASP A 200 -14.87 -11.47 -14.06
N ALA A 201 -14.41 -12.10 -15.14
CA ALA A 201 -13.66 -11.43 -16.19
C ALA A 201 -14.52 -10.41 -16.99
N SER A 202 -15.84 -10.45 -16.87
CA SER A 202 -16.75 -9.48 -17.51
C SER A 202 -16.92 -8.20 -16.69
N LYS A 203 -16.36 -8.14 -15.45
CA LYS A 203 -16.50 -7.02 -14.50
C LYS A 203 -15.14 -6.44 -14.10
N MET A 204 -14.30 -6.18 -15.07
CA MET A 204 -13.01 -5.55 -14.84
C MET A 204 -13.16 -4.03 -14.72
N SER A 205 -12.22 -3.38 -14.01
CA SER A 205 -12.27 -1.94 -13.70
C SER A 205 -10.99 -1.25 -14.16
N PRO A 206 -10.68 -1.18 -15.47
CA PRO A 206 -9.47 -0.52 -15.95
C PRO A 206 -9.51 0.98 -15.65
N HIS A 207 -8.45 1.48 -15.01
CA HIS A 207 -8.29 2.89 -14.63
C HIS A 207 -6.81 3.27 -14.54
N HIS A 208 -6.53 4.53 -14.33
CA HIS A 208 -5.19 5.07 -14.13
C HIS A 208 -5.22 6.15 -13.05
N HIS A 209 -4.05 6.52 -12.60
CA HIS A 209 -3.81 7.66 -11.70
C HIS A 209 -2.86 8.63 -12.40
N ASP A 210 -2.96 9.92 -12.10
CA ASP A 210 -2.17 10.94 -12.80
C ASP A 210 -0.89 11.32 -12.04
N ASP A 211 -0.94 11.31 -10.71
CA ASP A 211 0.04 11.96 -9.85
C ASP A 211 0.49 11.14 -8.62
N PHE A 212 0.12 9.87 -8.53
CA PHE A 212 0.61 8.99 -7.46
C PHE A 212 0.82 7.56 -7.95
N GLU A 213 1.71 6.85 -7.29
CA GLU A 213 1.88 5.41 -7.47
C GLU A 213 0.87 4.65 -6.61
N GLN A 214 0.38 3.56 -7.15
CA GLN A 214 -0.38 2.58 -6.38
C GLN A 214 0.51 1.42 -6.00
N GLY A 215 0.60 1.14 -4.70
CA GLY A 215 1.10 -0.14 -4.22
C GLY A 215 -0.03 -1.15 -4.15
N SER A 216 0.15 -2.33 -4.75
CA SER A 216 -0.79 -3.45 -4.65
C SER A 216 -0.09 -4.63 -3.99
N LEU A 217 -0.37 -4.84 -2.69
CA LEU A 217 0.20 -5.90 -1.87
C LEU A 217 -0.79 -7.07 -1.78
N ALA A 218 -0.43 -8.22 -2.35
CA ALA A 218 -1.19 -9.45 -2.19
C ALA A 218 -0.77 -10.16 -0.90
N LEU A 219 -1.72 -10.42 0.00
CA LEU A 219 -1.52 -11.15 1.25
C LEU A 219 -2.01 -12.58 1.18
N SER A 220 -3.00 -12.88 0.35
CA SER A 220 -3.43 -14.25 0.07
C SER A 220 -3.95 -14.41 -1.35
N GLY A 221 -3.89 -15.63 -1.87
CA GLY A 221 -4.40 -15.98 -3.18
C GLY A 221 -3.45 -15.67 -4.34
N SER A 222 -4.01 -15.47 -5.53
CA SER A 222 -3.26 -15.21 -6.75
C SER A 222 -3.97 -14.17 -7.59
N PHE A 223 -3.20 -13.36 -8.30
CA PHE A 223 -3.70 -12.25 -9.08
C PHE A 223 -3.02 -12.17 -10.45
N THR A 224 -3.74 -11.69 -11.44
CA THR A 224 -3.17 -11.19 -12.69
C THR A 224 -3.36 -9.69 -12.74
N HIS A 225 -2.27 -8.95 -12.80
CA HIS A 225 -2.26 -7.51 -12.96
C HIS A 225 -2.07 -7.18 -14.44
N TYR A 226 -3.02 -6.48 -15.04
CA TYR A 226 -2.97 -6.03 -16.42
C TYR A 226 -2.55 -4.58 -16.44
N LEU A 227 -1.47 -4.28 -17.20
CA LEU A 227 -0.87 -2.97 -17.31
C LEU A 227 -0.80 -2.56 -18.77
N ARG A 228 -1.16 -1.30 -19.06
CA ARG A 228 -1.10 -0.72 -20.39
C ARG A 228 -0.49 0.68 -20.34
N TRP A 229 0.59 0.87 -21.08
CA TRP A 229 1.18 2.17 -21.30
C TRP A 229 0.54 2.85 -22.48
N THR A 230 0.21 4.13 -22.33
CA THR A 230 -0.28 4.92 -23.46
C THR A 230 0.87 5.31 -24.38
N TRP A 231 0.58 5.39 -25.65
CA TRP A 231 1.55 5.86 -26.62
C TRP A 231 1.89 7.32 -26.39
N THR A 232 3.17 7.65 -26.49
CA THR A 232 3.72 9.00 -26.49
C THR A 232 3.95 9.47 -27.92
N SER A 233 4.41 10.72 -28.09
CA SER A 233 4.80 11.24 -29.41
C SER A 233 6.10 10.61 -29.94
N ASP A 234 6.89 9.96 -29.08
CA ASP A 234 8.11 9.25 -29.44
C ASP A 234 7.90 7.74 -29.34
N MET A 235 8.00 7.04 -30.47
CA MET A 235 7.83 5.59 -30.50
C MET A 235 8.93 4.84 -29.70
N ALA A 236 10.07 5.46 -29.46
CA ALA A 236 11.15 4.86 -28.65
C ALA A 236 10.73 4.68 -27.17
N ASP A 237 9.74 5.44 -26.72
CA ASP A 237 9.21 5.37 -25.36
C ASP A 237 8.03 4.38 -25.21
N TRP A 238 7.57 3.79 -26.33
CA TRP A 238 6.42 2.89 -26.27
C TRP A 238 6.77 1.58 -25.58
N LYS A 239 5.81 1.09 -24.80
CA LYS A 239 5.90 -0.18 -24.07
C LYS A 239 4.74 -1.09 -24.44
N ASP A 240 5.03 -2.37 -24.46
CA ASP A 240 4.00 -3.40 -24.64
C ASP A 240 3.10 -3.52 -23.40
N ASP A 241 1.87 -3.94 -23.62
CA ASP A 241 0.97 -4.33 -22.53
C ASP A 241 1.56 -5.51 -21.74
N LYS A 242 1.39 -5.50 -20.43
CA LYS A 242 1.82 -6.59 -19.56
C LYS A 242 0.65 -7.25 -18.86
N ALA A 243 0.75 -8.56 -18.66
CA ALA A 243 -0.11 -9.34 -17.79
C ALA A 243 0.80 -10.08 -16.80
N LEU A 244 0.87 -9.61 -15.57
CA LEU A 244 1.75 -10.14 -14.53
C LEU A 244 0.95 -11.07 -13.63
N GLU A 245 1.27 -12.37 -13.68
CA GLU A 245 0.71 -13.36 -12.77
C GLU A 245 1.55 -13.41 -11.50
N MET A 246 0.92 -13.10 -10.36
CA MET A 246 1.61 -13.00 -9.08
C MET A 246 0.82 -13.73 -7.99
N GLY A 247 1.49 -14.66 -7.31
CA GLY A 247 0.99 -15.30 -6.09
C GLY A 247 1.33 -14.48 -4.86
N ALA A 248 0.52 -14.59 -3.82
CA ALA A 248 0.83 -14.01 -2.51
C ALA A 248 1.93 -14.82 -1.77
N PRO A 249 2.78 -14.18 -0.95
CA PRO A 249 2.86 -12.76 -0.73
C PRO A 249 3.65 -12.05 -1.84
N SER A 250 3.09 -10.98 -2.39
CA SER A 250 3.74 -10.24 -3.48
C SER A 250 3.35 -8.76 -3.46
N MET A 251 4.19 -7.94 -4.07
CA MET A 251 4.00 -6.50 -4.18
C MET A 251 4.18 -6.04 -5.61
N LEU A 252 3.22 -5.27 -6.11
CA LEU A 252 3.34 -4.54 -7.37
C LEU A 252 3.20 -3.06 -7.12
N VAL A 253 4.16 -2.26 -7.55
CA VAL A 253 4.04 -0.79 -7.60
C VAL A 253 3.73 -0.37 -9.02
N ILE A 254 2.60 0.29 -9.19
CA ILE A 254 2.08 0.74 -10.49
C ILE A 254 2.32 2.24 -10.60
N PRO A 255 3.16 2.68 -11.54
CA PRO A 255 3.43 4.10 -11.72
C PRO A 255 2.29 4.80 -12.46
N PRO A 256 2.04 6.10 -12.20
CA PRO A 256 1.18 6.90 -13.06
C PRO A 256 1.85 7.16 -14.42
N PRO A 257 1.13 7.31 -15.51
CA PRO A 257 -0.32 7.17 -15.68
C PRO A 257 -0.70 5.80 -16.28
N VAL A 258 -0.05 4.72 -15.87
CA VAL A 258 -0.30 3.38 -16.43
C VAL A 258 -1.75 2.96 -16.19
N ILE A 259 -2.46 2.63 -17.28
CA ILE A 259 -3.80 2.06 -17.20
C ILE A 259 -3.66 0.64 -16.66
N HIS A 260 -4.39 0.35 -15.58
CA HIS A 260 -4.29 -0.95 -14.94
C HIS A 260 -5.61 -1.47 -14.43
N THR A 261 -5.66 -2.77 -14.25
CA THR A 261 -6.74 -3.47 -13.55
C THR A 261 -6.22 -4.80 -13.03
N THR A 262 -6.74 -5.25 -11.88
CA THR A 262 -6.31 -6.48 -11.23
C THR A 262 -7.44 -7.49 -11.20
N ARG A 263 -7.14 -8.73 -11.54
CA ARG A 263 -8.06 -9.86 -11.47
C ARG A 263 -7.55 -10.86 -10.43
N ALA A 264 -8.34 -11.15 -9.41
CA ALA A 264 -8.12 -12.32 -8.57
C ALA A 264 -8.30 -13.58 -9.42
N THR A 265 -7.36 -14.50 -9.37
CA THR A 265 -7.33 -15.77 -10.13
C THR A 265 -7.25 -16.99 -9.24
N GLY A 266 -6.90 -16.83 -7.96
CA GLY A 266 -6.84 -17.91 -6.98
C GLY A 266 -8.22 -18.53 -6.72
N ALA A 267 -8.25 -19.86 -6.57
CA ALA A 267 -9.49 -20.60 -6.29
C ALA A 267 -10.02 -20.42 -4.85
N GLY A 268 -9.14 -20.07 -3.92
CA GLY A 268 -9.47 -19.78 -2.50
C GLY A 268 -9.72 -18.30 -2.27
N SER A 269 -9.48 -17.87 -1.03
CA SER A 269 -9.61 -16.47 -0.64
C SER A 269 -8.45 -15.64 -1.17
N ASN A 270 -8.78 -14.54 -1.83
CA ASN A 270 -7.83 -13.60 -2.43
C ASN A 270 -7.93 -12.27 -1.67
N LEU A 271 -6.83 -11.82 -1.07
CA LEU A 271 -6.75 -10.59 -0.29
C LEU A 271 -5.67 -9.67 -0.85
N LEU A 272 -6.10 -8.50 -1.29
CA LEU A 272 -5.24 -7.44 -1.82
C LEU A 272 -5.34 -6.19 -0.96
N VAL A 273 -4.23 -5.49 -0.82
CA VAL A 273 -4.12 -4.23 -0.08
C VAL A 273 -3.56 -3.17 -1.00
N ASP A 274 -4.30 -2.09 -1.21
CA ASP A 274 -3.80 -0.93 -1.94
C ASP A 274 -3.15 0.07 -0.97
N ILE A 275 -2.00 0.61 -1.37
CA ILE A 275 -1.17 1.51 -0.57
C ILE A 275 -0.91 2.78 -1.37
N PHE A 276 -1.11 3.92 -0.72
CA PHE A 276 -0.88 5.25 -1.29
C PHE A 276 -0.10 6.13 -0.31
N SER A 277 0.78 6.97 -0.84
CA SER A 277 1.49 7.98 -0.05
C SER A 277 1.79 9.20 -0.95
N PRO A 278 1.32 10.39 -0.53
CA PRO A 278 0.47 10.72 0.63
C PRO A 278 -0.94 10.12 0.53
N PRO A 279 -1.80 10.29 1.56
CA PRO A 279 -3.20 9.85 1.50
C PRO A 279 -3.95 10.50 0.33
N ARG A 280 -4.90 9.75 -0.25
CA ARG A 280 -5.72 10.21 -1.37
C ARG A 280 -6.84 11.15 -0.90
N GLU A 281 -6.87 12.36 -1.45
CA GLU A 281 -7.90 13.35 -1.15
C GLU A 281 -9.28 12.92 -1.65
N ASP A 282 -9.35 12.35 -2.87
CA ASP A 282 -10.61 11.94 -3.49
C ASP A 282 -11.32 10.82 -2.70
N PHE A 283 -10.58 9.87 -2.13
CA PHE A 283 -11.13 8.85 -1.23
C PHE A 283 -11.51 9.47 0.11
N SER A 284 -10.67 10.34 0.62
CA SER A 284 -10.86 10.99 1.91
C SER A 284 -12.06 11.94 1.94
N ALA A 285 -12.40 12.54 0.80
CA ALA A 285 -13.56 13.41 0.64
C ALA A 285 -14.90 12.63 0.56
N LYS A 286 -14.87 11.30 0.43
CA LYS A 286 -16.09 10.49 0.39
C LYS A 286 -16.55 10.17 1.81
N PRO A 287 -17.73 10.62 2.23
CA PRO A 287 -18.25 10.31 3.57
C PRO A 287 -18.31 8.79 3.80
N GLY A 288 -17.79 8.34 4.94
CA GLY A 288 -17.83 6.96 5.37
C GLY A 288 -16.84 6.01 4.68
N TRP A 289 -16.02 6.50 3.74
CA TRP A 289 -15.02 5.64 3.10
C TRP A 289 -13.79 5.40 3.98
N VAL A 290 -13.26 6.44 4.61
CA VAL A 290 -12.14 6.33 5.52
C VAL A 290 -12.65 6.04 6.92
N LEU A 291 -12.37 4.84 7.41
CA LEU A 291 -12.94 4.30 8.64
C LEU A 291 -12.43 4.98 9.92
N ASN A 292 -11.28 5.63 9.84
CA ASN A 292 -10.67 6.38 10.94
C ASN A 292 -10.57 7.89 10.66
N ALA A 293 -11.50 8.44 9.86
CA ALA A 293 -11.49 9.84 9.46
C ALA A 293 -11.56 10.82 10.64
N ASP A 294 -12.25 10.45 11.72
CA ASP A 294 -12.41 11.27 12.91
C ASP A 294 -11.09 11.46 13.67
N ASP A 295 -10.21 10.46 13.63
CA ASP A 295 -8.89 10.51 14.25
C ASP A 295 -7.86 11.25 13.38
N TYR A 296 -8.01 11.20 12.06
CA TYR A 296 -7.06 11.75 11.10
C TYR A 296 -7.75 12.74 10.17
N PRO A 297 -7.74 14.04 10.48
CA PRO A 297 -8.40 15.06 9.65
C PRO A 297 -7.73 15.22 8.30
N MET A 298 -8.51 15.69 7.32
CA MET A 298 -7.98 16.11 6.01
C MET A 298 -7.30 17.47 6.12
N PRO A 299 -6.39 17.81 5.19
CA PRO A 299 -5.97 19.17 4.94
C PRO A 299 -7.17 20.08 4.67
N ALA A 300 -7.06 21.36 5.08
CA ALA A 300 -8.11 22.38 4.88
C ALA A 300 -8.21 22.83 3.43
#